data_360e307c6acc651a89bffdc38b43a7f5
#
_entry.id   360e307c6acc651a89bffdc38b43a7f5
#
_cell.length_a   1.000
_cell.length_b   1.000
_cell.length_c   1.000
_cell.angle_alpha   90.00
_cell.angle_beta   90.00
_cell.angle_gamma   90.00
#
_symmetry.space_group_name_H-M   'P 1'
#
loop_
_entity.id
_entity.type
_entity.pdbx_description
1 polymer ?
#
loop_
_entity_poly.entity_id
_entity_poly.type
_entity_poly.pdbx_seq_one_letter_code
_entity_poly.pdbx_strand_id
1 'polypeptide(L)'
;MDSNFIKEMAYSFGADVCGISNIERFDDAPKGFHPLDVYAKTKSIIVFGKQFSTSLFETNTNVPYTFVKNKSVELLDNISIQLTISIESKGYKAIPIPSDEPYEYWDSQNRHGRGILSLKHLAQASGIGCIGKNTLLINKKYGNRLYLGAVLTDTELEADNLLDTLCPDNCTICLKACPQSALDGTTVNQKKCREKCASVTEGGGFVYSCNICRKVCPFSKI
;
A
#
# COMPACT_ATOMS: atom_id res chain seq x y z
N MET A 1 -19.26 14.59 -9.64
CA MET A 1 -18.85 14.19 -8.28
C MET A 1 -17.51 14.86 -8.02
N ASP A 2 -17.30 15.45 -6.86
CA ASP A 2 -16.04 16.15 -6.60
C ASP A 2 -15.10 15.34 -5.69
N SER A 3 -13.82 15.73 -5.67
CA SER A 3 -12.76 15.02 -4.95
C SER A 3 -12.94 15.05 -3.42
N ASN A 4 -13.50 16.14 -2.86
CA ASN A 4 -13.72 16.24 -1.42
C ASN A 4 -14.81 15.29 -0.97
N PHE A 5 -15.91 15.19 -1.73
CA PHE A 5 -16.97 14.23 -1.45
C PHE A 5 -16.47 12.78 -1.44
N ILE A 6 -15.60 12.41 -2.40
CA ILE A 6 -14.97 11.07 -2.42
C ILE A 6 -14.11 10.84 -1.17
N LYS A 7 -13.31 11.83 -0.77
CA LYS A 7 -12.45 11.70 0.42
C LYS A 7 -13.28 11.58 1.70
N GLU A 8 -14.34 12.38 1.83
CA GLU A 8 -15.27 12.29 2.97
C GLU A 8 -15.92 10.91 3.07
N MET A 9 -16.33 10.33 1.93
CA MET A 9 -16.82 8.94 1.92
C MET A 9 -15.74 7.95 2.36
N ALA A 10 -14.52 8.04 1.86
CA ALA A 10 -13.44 7.15 2.27
C ALA A 10 -13.17 7.25 3.78
N TYR A 11 -13.16 8.46 4.34
CA TYR A 11 -13.03 8.67 5.79
C TYR A 11 -14.23 8.13 6.56
N SER A 12 -15.45 8.32 6.08
CA SER A 12 -16.65 7.78 6.73
C SER A 12 -16.69 6.25 6.74
N PHE A 13 -16.08 5.60 5.76
CA PHE A 13 -15.91 4.14 5.70
C PHE A 13 -14.71 3.64 6.52
N GLY A 14 -13.94 4.54 7.13
CA GLY A 14 -12.89 4.19 8.09
C GLY A 14 -11.46 4.33 7.61
N ALA A 15 -11.20 4.95 6.45
CA ALA A 15 -9.84 5.32 6.04
C ALA A 15 -9.24 6.37 6.99
N ASP A 16 -7.92 6.31 7.21
CA ASP A 16 -7.18 7.33 7.98
C ASP A 16 -6.52 8.38 7.08
N VAL A 17 -6.30 8.03 5.81
CA VAL A 17 -5.82 8.91 4.74
C VAL A 17 -6.55 8.59 3.45
N CYS A 18 -6.72 9.60 2.59
CA CYS A 18 -7.21 9.44 1.23
C CYS A 18 -6.54 10.45 0.32
N GLY A 19 -6.20 10.03 -0.89
CA GLY A 19 -5.62 10.87 -1.93
C GLY A 19 -6.09 10.44 -3.31
N ILE A 20 -6.05 11.36 -4.27
CA ILE A 20 -6.53 11.17 -5.63
C ILE A 20 -5.43 11.52 -6.62
N SER A 21 -5.26 10.69 -7.64
CA SER A 21 -4.45 11.01 -8.81
C SER A 21 -5.26 10.90 -10.08
N ASN A 22 -4.86 11.65 -11.09
CA ASN A 22 -5.31 11.48 -12.47
C ASN A 22 -4.46 10.42 -13.18
N ILE A 23 -4.94 9.98 -14.35
CA ILE A 23 -4.34 8.88 -15.10
C ILE A 23 -2.99 9.26 -15.71
N GLU A 24 -2.78 10.53 -16.08
CA GLU A 24 -1.56 11.03 -16.72
C GLU A 24 -0.30 10.89 -15.84
N ARG A 25 -0.47 10.72 -14.52
CA ARG A 25 0.66 10.47 -13.60
C ARG A 25 1.26 9.08 -13.73
N PHE A 26 0.72 8.24 -14.60
CA PHE A 26 1.15 6.86 -14.80
C PHE A 26 1.74 6.59 -16.18
N ASP A 27 1.98 7.62 -17.00
CA ASP A 27 2.53 7.47 -18.36
C ASP A 27 3.85 6.70 -18.40
N ASP A 28 4.66 6.80 -17.33
CA ASP A 28 5.92 6.06 -17.17
C ASP A 28 5.76 4.68 -16.50
N ALA A 29 4.53 4.23 -16.24
CA ALA A 29 4.30 2.93 -15.60
C ALA A 29 4.81 1.78 -16.49
N PRO A 30 5.50 0.77 -15.91
CA PRO A 30 5.93 -0.38 -16.68
C PRO A 30 4.73 -1.09 -17.34
N LYS A 31 4.96 -1.66 -18.53
CA LYS A 31 3.93 -2.43 -19.26
C LYS A 31 3.27 -3.49 -18.36
N GLY A 32 1.95 -3.53 -18.34
CA GLY A 32 1.14 -4.41 -17.51
C GLY A 32 0.94 -3.92 -16.08
N PHE A 33 1.35 -2.67 -15.77
CA PHE A 33 1.14 -2.02 -14.47
C PHE A 33 0.50 -0.64 -14.57
N HIS A 34 0.10 -0.25 -15.77
CA HIS A 34 -0.64 0.97 -15.98
C HIS A 34 -2.12 0.76 -15.54
N PRO A 35 -2.77 1.72 -14.84
CA PRO A 35 -4.17 1.56 -14.45
C PRO A 35 -5.13 1.28 -15.62
N LEU A 36 -4.82 1.76 -16.84
CA LEU A 36 -5.59 1.44 -18.05
C LEU A 36 -5.47 -0.03 -18.47
N ASP A 37 -4.44 -0.76 -18.05
CA ASP A 37 -4.32 -2.20 -18.32
C ASP A 37 -5.37 -2.99 -17.53
N VAL A 38 -5.85 -2.43 -16.39
CA VAL A 38 -6.92 -3.03 -15.57
C VAL A 38 -8.29 -2.55 -16.00
N TYR A 39 -8.45 -1.23 -16.23
CA TYR A 39 -9.71 -0.65 -16.69
C TYR A 39 -9.43 0.48 -17.70
N ALA A 40 -9.68 0.20 -18.97
CA ALA A 40 -9.32 1.07 -20.09
C ALA A 40 -10.00 2.47 -20.09
N LYS A 41 -11.03 2.67 -19.25
CA LYS A 41 -11.73 3.95 -19.11
C LYS A 41 -11.34 4.71 -17.84
N THR A 42 -10.31 4.27 -17.11
CA THR A 42 -9.83 4.94 -15.91
C THR A 42 -9.44 6.38 -16.20
N LYS A 43 -9.98 7.33 -15.44
CA LYS A 43 -9.60 8.74 -15.46
C LYS A 43 -8.92 9.15 -14.16
N SER A 44 -9.39 8.59 -13.05
CA SER A 44 -8.83 8.90 -11.74
C SER A 44 -8.64 7.65 -10.90
N ILE A 45 -7.68 7.72 -9.98
CA ILE A 45 -7.34 6.68 -9.02
C ILE A 45 -7.53 7.26 -7.62
N ILE A 46 -8.38 6.62 -6.84
CA ILE A 46 -8.66 6.95 -5.44
C ILE A 46 -7.85 5.98 -4.60
N VAL A 47 -6.91 6.48 -3.79
CA VAL A 47 -6.09 5.66 -2.91
C VAL A 47 -6.36 6.07 -1.46
N PHE A 48 -6.46 5.09 -0.60
CA PHE A 48 -6.71 5.31 0.82
C PHE A 48 -5.85 4.38 1.66
N GLY A 49 -5.72 4.70 2.95
CA GLY A 49 -4.87 3.92 3.82
C GLY A 49 -5.41 3.81 5.24
N LYS A 50 -5.03 2.72 5.91
CA LYS A 50 -5.30 2.43 7.32
C LYS A 50 -4.01 2.38 8.10
N GLN A 51 -3.92 3.18 9.15
CA GLN A 51 -2.75 3.21 10.03
C GLN A 51 -2.82 2.09 11.08
N PHE A 52 -1.68 1.69 11.60
CA PHE A 52 -1.58 0.81 12.75
C PHE A 52 -0.67 1.39 13.85
N SER A 53 -0.83 0.88 15.08
CA SER A 53 -0.14 1.40 16.26
C SER A 53 1.37 1.06 16.27
N THR A 54 2.19 1.99 16.79
CA THR A 54 3.62 1.78 17.06
C THR A 54 3.87 0.69 18.09
N SER A 55 2.94 0.46 19.04
CA SER A 55 3.06 -0.57 20.07
C SER A 55 3.22 -2.00 19.52
N LEU A 56 2.82 -2.23 18.26
CA LEU A 56 3.07 -3.50 17.58
C LEU A 56 4.56 -3.80 17.37
N PHE A 57 5.42 -2.78 17.42
CA PHE A 57 6.86 -2.96 17.34
C PHE A 57 7.53 -3.28 18.68
N GLU A 58 6.78 -3.20 19.77
CA GLU A 58 7.25 -3.46 21.16
C GLU A 58 6.92 -4.87 21.65
N THR A 59 6.11 -5.60 20.88
CA THR A 59 5.70 -6.97 21.25
C THR A 59 6.85 -7.96 21.09
N ASN A 60 6.89 -8.97 21.99
CA ASN A 60 7.85 -10.08 21.93
C ASN A 60 7.49 -11.15 20.88
N THR A 61 6.36 -11.02 20.23
CA THR A 61 5.87 -11.94 19.19
C THR A 61 5.27 -11.17 18.03
N ASN A 62 5.35 -11.71 16.82
CA ASN A 62 4.75 -11.11 15.62
C ASN A 62 3.28 -11.49 15.38
N VAL A 63 2.66 -12.23 16.31
CA VAL A 63 1.24 -12.62 16.18
C VAL A 63 0.32 -11.39 16.16
N PRO A 64 0.43 -10.41 17.10
CA PRO A 64 -0.38 -9.18 17.02
C PRO A 64 -0.13 -8.37 15.76
N TYR A 65 1.13 -8.28 15.28
CA TYR A 65 1.46 -7.60 14.04
C TYR A 65 0.78 -8.27 12.83
N THR A 66 0.82 -9.61 12.76
CA THR A 66 0.17 -10.38 11.71
C THR A 66 -1.35 -10.21 11.73
N PHE A 67 -1.94 -10.29 12.93
CA PHE A 67 -3.38 -10.10 13.13
C PHE A 67 -3.83 -8.73 12.62
N VAL A 68 -3.13 -7.65 13.04
CA VAL A 68 -3.49 -6.28 12.63
C VAL A 68 -3.29 -6.09 11.14
N LYS A 69 -2.21 -6.64 10.54
CA LYS A 69 -2.02 -6.64 9.08
C LYS A 69 -3.22 -7.24 8.36
N ASN A 70 -3.63 -8.44 8.74
CA ASN A 70 -4.73 -9.14 8.08
C ASN A 70 -6.05 -8.37 8.23
N LYS A 71 -6.34 -7.86 9.41
CA LYS A 71 -7.55 -7.07 9.66
C LYS A 71 -7.52 -5.70 8.98
N SER A 72 -6.35 -5.08 8.84
CA SER A 72 -6.23 -3.83 8.08
C SER A 72 -6.50 -4.02 6.58
N VAL A 73 -6.01 -5.11 6.01
CA VAL A 73 -6.28 -5.48 4.61
C VAL A 73 -7.78 -5.72 4.40
N GLU A 74 -8.42 -6.52 5.25
CA GLU A 74 -9.86 -6.79 5.20
C GLU A 74 -10.69 -5.50 5.30
N LEU A 75 -10.31 -4.58 6.19
CA LEU A 75 -10.98 -3.27 6.31
C LEU A 75 -10.80 -2.42 5.04
N LEU A 76 -9.61 -2.41 4.45
CA LEU A 76 -9.35 -1.66 3.21
C LEU A 76 -10.12 -2.24 2.02
N ASP A 77 -10.22 -3.56 1.92
CA ASP A 77 -11.04 -4.21 0.88
C ASP A 77 -12.53 -3.86 1.05
N ASN A 78 -13.03 -3.82 2.30
CA ASN A 78 -14.38 -3.36 2.58
C ASN A 78 -14.60 -1.89 2.18
N ILE A 79 -13.62 -1.00 2.44
CA ILE A 79 -13.68 0.40 2.02
C ILE A 79 -13.73 0.48 0.49
N SER A 80 -12.90 -0.30 -0.22
CA SER A 80 -12.87 -0.30 -1.69
C SER A 80 -14.21 -0.73 -2.29
N ILE A 81 -14.85 -1.74 -1.72
CA ILE A 81 -16.19 -2.21 -2.15
C ILE A 81 -17.25 -1.14 -1.89
N GLN A 82 -17.26 -0.53 -0.70
CA GLN A 82 -18.23 0.51 -0.35
C GLN A 82 -18.07 1.75 -1.23
N LEU A 83 -16.85 2.19 -1.50
CA LEU A 83 -16.58 3.29 -2.44
C LEU A 83 -17.05 2.95 -3.84
N THR A 84 -16.76 1.75 -4.32
CA THR A 84 -17.19 1.28 -5.64
C THR A 84 -18.70 1.36 -5.79
N ILE A 85 -19.45 0.77 -4.85
CA ILE A 85 -20.92 0.78 -4.86
C ILE A 85 -21.45 2.23 -4.80
N SER A 86 -20.85 3.08 -3.96
CA SER A 86 -21.27 4.47 -3.80
C SER A 86 -21.02 5.29 -5.07
N ILE A 87 -19.90 5.09 -5.75
CA ILE A 87 -19.56 5.74 -7.02
C ILE A 87 -20.53 5.26 -8.12
N GLU A 88 -20.80 3.96 -8.19
CA GLU A 88 -21.72 3.39 -9.19
C GLU A 88 -23.17 3.83 -8.98
N SER A 89 -23.59 4.04 -7.74
CA SER A 89 -24.91 4.59 -7.44
C SER A 89 -25.14 6.02 -7.98
N LYS A 90 -24.06 6.73 -8.31
CA LYS A 90 -24.08 8.06 -8.93
C LYS A 90 -23.97 8.02 -10.46
N GLY A 91 -23.97 6.82 -11.07
CA GLY A 91 -23.94 6.63 -12.53
C GLY A 91 -22.54 6.55 -13.14
N TYR A 92 -21.49 6.51 -12.33
CA TYR A 92 -20.09 6.32 -12.78
C TYR A 92 -19.69 4.85 -12.66
N LYS A 93 -18.52 4.50 -13.20
CA LYS A 93 -17.93 3.17 -13.03
C LYS A 93 -16.73 3.22 -12.09
N ALA A 94 -16.59 2.18 -11.29
CA ALA A 94 -15.49 2.05 -10.36
C ALA A 94 -15.04 0.59 -10.26
N ILE A 95 -13.74 0.37 -10.10
CA ILE A 95 -13.12 -0.96 -10.01
C ILE A 95 -12.31 -1.00 -8.71
N PRO A 96 -12.66 -1.85 -7.75
CA PRO A 96 -11.87 -2.03 -6.53
C PRO A 96 -10.58 -2.78 -6.85
N ILE A 97 -9.47 -2.35 -6.25
CA ILE A 97 -8.17 -3.00 -6.35
C ILE A 97 -7.90 -3.74 -5.04
N PRO A 98 -7.61 -5.05 -5.07
CA PRO A 98 -7.30 -5.82 -3.87
C PRO A 98 -6.15 -5.21 -3.08
N SER A 99 -6.30 -5.11 -1.75
CA SER A 99 -5.27 -4.53 -0.87
C SER A 99 -4.08 -5.46 -0.65
N ASP A 100 -4.25 -6.77 -0.91
CA ASP A 100 -3.18 -7.79 -0.84
C ASP A 100 -3.45 -8.91 -1.85
N GLU A 101 -4.27 -9.89 -1.52
CA GLU A 101 -4.65 -11.02 -2.37
C GLU A 101 -6.04 -10.79 -3.00
N PRO A 102 -6.33 -11.39 -4.17
CA PRO A 102 -5.50 -12.35 -4.91
C PRO A 102 -4.36 -11.69 -5.72
N TYR A 103 -3.24 -12.41 -5.85
CA TYR A 103 -2.20 -12.01 -6.79
C TYR A 103 -2.57 -12.44 -8.22
N GLU A 104 -2.33 -11.56 -9.20
CA GLU A 104 -2.45 -11.91 -10.61
C GLU A 104 -1.36 -12.89 -11.05
N TYR A 105 -0.18 -12.79 -10.44
CA TYR A 105 0.98 -13.63 -10.73
C TYR A 105 1.67 -14.09 -9.46
N TRP A 106 2.00 -15.38 -9.40
CA TRP A 106 2.77 -15.98 -8.34
C TRP A 106 3.80 -16.96 -8.88
N ASP A 107 5.07 -16.69 -8.60
CA ASP A 107 6.20 -17.61 -8.84
C ASP A 107 6.59 -18.29 -7.52
N SER A 108 6.25 -19.56 -7.38
CA SER A 108 6.51 -20.31 -6.16
C SER A 108 8.00 -20.61 -5.93
N GLN A 109 8.81 -20.74 -7.00
CA GLN A 109 10.24 -21.01 -6.91
C GLN A 109 11.00 -19.78 -6.41
N ASN A 110 10.64 -18.61 -6.88
CA ASN A 110 11.24 -17.35 -6.48
C ASN A 110 10.45 -16.64 -5.37
N ARG A 111 9.35 -17.23 -4.90
CA ARG A 111 8.45 -16.61 -3.91
C ARG A 111 8.08 -15.17 -4.29
N HIS A 112 7.86 -14.95 -5.58
CA HIS A 112 7.59 -13.63 -6.13
C HIS A 112 6.10 -13.49 -6.46
N GLY A 113 5.44 -12.61 -5.73
CA GLY A 113 4.05 -12.21 -5.98
C GLY A 113 3.97 -10.85 -6.66
N ARG A 114 3.02 -10.72 -7.56
CA ARG A 114 2.72 -9.48 -8.27
C ARG A 114 1.22 -9.27 -8.30
N GLY A 115 0.76 -8.20 -7.64
CA GLY A 115 -0.62 -7.73 -7.79
C GLY A 115 -0.83 -7.07 -9.15
N ILE A 116 -2.10 -6.84 -9.50
CA ILE A 116 -2.47 -6.17 -10.77
C ILE A 116 -1.91 -4.75 -10.85
N LEU A 117 -1.85 -4.03 -9.71
CA LEU A 117 -1.25 -2.70 -9.59
C LEU A 117 -0.43 -2.59 -8.30
N SER A 118 0.53 -1.69 -8.29
CA SER A 118 1.34 -1.43 -7.10
C SER A 118 0.73 -0.32 -6.25
N LEU A 119 0.00 -0.68 -5.18
CA LEU A 119 -0.68 0.27 -4.29
C LEU A 119 0.24 1.37 -3.74
N LYS A 120 1.52 1.07 -3.47
CA LYS A 120 2.48 2.08 -3.00
C LYS A 120 2.81 3.14 -4.05
N HIS A 121 2.89 2.75 -5.33
CA HIS A 121 3.09 3.69 -6.43
C HIS A 121 1.82 4.50 -6.70
N LEU A 122 0.64 3.86 -6.63
CA LEU A 122 -0.64 4.57 -6.68
C LEU A 122 -0.74 5.62 -5.56
N ALA A 123 -0.33 5.26 -4.33
CA ALA A 123 -0.36 6.15 -3.17
C ALA A 123 0.63 7.32 -3.31
N GLN A 124 1.82 7.08 -3.87
CA GLN A 124 2.77 8.15 -4.17
C GLN A 124 2.21 9.11 -5.22
N ALA A 125 1.66 8.59 -6.30
CA ALA A 125 1.03 9.39 -7.35
C ALA A 125 -0.21 10.17 -6.85
N SER A 126 -0.88 9.67 -5.81
CA SER A 126 -2.05 10.32 -5.17
C SER A 126 -1.67 11.28 -4.03
N GLY A 127 -0.38 11.60 -3.85
CA GLY A 127 0.07 12.56 -2.86
C GLY A 127 -0.04 12.09 -1.40
N ILE A 128 -0.31 10.81 -1.13
CA ILE A 128 -0.42 10.27 0.24
C ILE A 128 0.95 10.19 0.91
N GLY A 129 2.02 9.95 0.15
CA GLY A 129 3.36 9.82 0.69
C GLY A 129 4.41 9.63 -0.40
N CYS A 130 5.61 9.29 -0.01
CA CYS A 130 6.71 8.90 -0.90
C CYS A 130 7.21 7.48 -0.59
N ILE A 131 7.82 6.81 -1.55
CA ILE A 131 8.40 5.49 -1.33
C ILE A 131 9.80 5.65 -0.72
N GLY A 132 10.01 5.05 0.45
CA GLY A 132 11.31 5.03 1.10
C GLY A 132 12.23 3.91 0.60
N LYS A 133 13.51 3.96 1.00
CA LYS A 133 14.54 2.96 0.64
C LYS A 133 14.23 1.54 1.14
N ASN A 134 13.33 1.40 2.12
CA ASN A 134 12.77 0.10 2.53
C ASN A 134 11.60 -0.36 1.65
N THR A 135 11.34 0.32 0.56
CA THR A 135 10.24 0.09 -0.40
C THR A 135 8.84 0.22 0.17
N LEU A 136 8.68 0.82 1.35
CA LEU A 136 7.39 1.12 1.97
C LEU A 136 7.00 2.58 1.69
N LEU A 137 5.69 2.85 1.66
CA LEU A 137 5.21 4.23 1.65
C LEU A 137 5.53 4.91 2.98
N ILE A 138 5.99 6.15 2.93
CA ILE A 138 6.21 7.03 4.08
C ILE A 138 5.25 8.21 3.96
N ASN A 139 4.40 8.37 4.94
CA ASN A 139 3.43 9.47 5.06
C ASN A 139 3.89 10.47 6.11
N LYS A 140 3.58 11.77 5.95
CA LYS A 140 3.98 12.81 6.91
C LYS A 140 3.41 12.60 8.32
N LYS A 141 2.19 12.11 8.44
CA LYS A 141 1.48 11.95 9.73
C LYS A 141 1.67 10.57 10.35
N TYR A 142 1.70 9.52 9.53
CA TYR A 142 1.69 8.13 9.99
C TYR A 142 2.99 7.39 9.69
N GLY A 143 3.99 8.07 9.12
CA GLY A 143 5.25 7.46 8.74
C GLY A 143 5.05 6.27 7.79
N ASN A 144 5.73 5.16 8.06
CA ASN A 144 5.61 3.95 7.25
C ASN A 144 4.55 2.95 7.79
N ARG A 145 3.61 3.41 8.62
CA ARG A 145 2.63 2.60 9.33
C ARG A 145 1.26 2.58 8.64
N LEU A 146 1.24 2.60 7.32
CA LEU A 146 0.02 2.48 6.51
C LEU A 146 -0.05 1.15 5.78
N TYR A 147 -1.23 0.55 5.75
CA TYR A 147 -1.68 -0.38 4.71
C TYR A 147 -2.57 0.40 3.74
N LEU A 148 -2.63 -0.04 2.49
CA LEU A 148 -3.21 0.74 1.39
C LEU A 148 -4.28 -0.05 0.65
N GLY A 149 -5.28 0.66 0.16
CA GLY A 149 -6.29 0.18 -0.76
C GLY A 149 -6.51 1.21 -1.87
N ALA A 150 -7.14 0.80 -2.97
CA ALA A 150 -7.41 1.70 -4.09
C ALA A 150 -8.68 1.34 -4.84
N VAL A 151 -9.24 2.33 -5.55
CA VAL A 151 -10.34 2.20 -6.50
C VAL A 151 -10.00 3.00 -7.75
N LEU A 152 -10.16 2.38 -8.93
CA LEU A 152 -10.10 3.06 -10.22
C LEU A 152 -11.51 3.55 -10.59
N THR A 153 -11.60 4.70 -11.28
CA THR A 153 -12.91 5.22 -11.73
C THR A 153 -12.80 5.95 -13.08
N ASP A 154 -13.90 5.92 -13.83
CA ASP A 154 -14.06 6.74 -15.05
C ASP A 154 -14.51 8.17 -14.74
N THR A 155 -14.67 8.52 -13.46
CA THR A 155 -14.93 9.90 -13.02
C THR A 155 -13.66 10.71 -13.09
N GLU A 156 -13.74 11.89 -13.69
CA GLU A 156 -12.67 12.88 -13.63
C GLU A 156 -12.71 13.60 -12.29
N LEU A 157 -11.64 13.48 -11.51
CA LEU A 157 -11.50 14.05 -10.17
C LEU A 157 -10.25 14.94 -10.13
N GLU A 158 -10.31 16.01 -9.35
CA GLU A 158 -9.13 16.85 -9.10
C GLU A 158 -8.08 16.05 -8.30
N ALA A 159 -6.87 15.98 -8.85
CA ALA A 159 -5.76 15.25 -8.24
C ALA A 159 -5.11 16.05 -7.10
N ASP A 160 -4.67 15.35 -6.06
CA ASP A 160 -3.92 15.93 -4.96
C ASP A 160 -2.49 16.30 -5.37
N ASN A 161 -1.89 17.27 -4.68
CA ASN A 161 -0.50 17.63 -4.87
C ASN A 161 0.43 16.50 -4.45
N LEU A 162 1.49 16.28 -5.22
CA LEU A 162 2.54 15.33 -4.88
C LEU A 162 3.29 15.78 -3.62
N LEU A 163 3.81 14.83 -2.88
CA LEU A 163 4.70 15.09 -1.74
C LEU A 163 6.16 14.93 -2.13
N ASP A 164 6.99 15.82 -1.61
CA ASP A 164 8.44 15.69 -1.69
C ASP A 164 8.94 14.42 -0.97
N THR A 165 10.14 13.98 -1.36
CA THR A 165 10.79 12.83 -0.73
C THR A 165 11.07 13.11 0.75
N LEU A 166 10.56 12.22 1.62
CA LEU A 166 10.78 12.28 3.07
C LEU A 166 12.01 11.45 3.47
N CYS A 167 12.35 10.41 2.72
CA CYS A 167 13.48 9.52 3.01
C CYS A 167 14.79 10.22 2.65
N PRO A 168 15.67 10.53 3.64
CA PRO A 168 16.91 11.25 3.35
C PRO A 168 17.86 10.46 2.44
N ASP A 169 18.57 11.14 1.53
CA ASP A 169 19.46 10.51 0.56
C ASP A 169 20.61 9.73 1.20
N ASN A 170 21.12 10.20 2.33
CA ASN A 170 22.21 9.56 3.09
C ASN A 170 21.74 8.50 4.09
N CYS A 171 20.43 8.29 4.26
CA CYS A 171 19.90 7.30 5.20
C CYS A 171 20.01 5.89 4.63
N THR A 172 20.65 4.98 5.37
CA THR A 172 20.82 3.56 5.02
C THR A 172 20.38 2.61 6.13
N ILE A 173 19.68 3.10 7.16
CA ILE A 173 19.33 2.34 8.37
C ILE A 173 18.60 1.04 8.04
N CYS A 174 17.55 1.12 7.23
CA CYS A 174 16.74 -0.06 6.86
C CYS A 174 17.52 -1.06 5.99
N LEU A 175 18.44 -0.59 5.14
CA LEU A 175 19.27 -1.44 4.29
C LEU A 175 20.23 -2.26 5.15
N LYS A 176 20.95 -1.59 6.08
CA LYS A 176 21.91 -2.22 7.00
C LYS A 176 21.23 -3.16 8.01
N ALA A 177 20.03 -2.84 8.42
CA ALA A 177 19.27 -3.64 9.39
C ALA A 177 18.57 -4.86 8.78
N CYS A 178 18.49 -4.97 7.45
CA CYS A 178 17.81 -6.09 6.79
C CYS A 178 18.59 -7.40 6.99
N PRO A 179 18.07 -8.40 7.74
CA PRO A 179 18.81 -9.62 8.06
C PRO A 179 19.08 -10.52 6.85
N GLN A 180 18.41 -10.28 5.74
CA GLN A 180 18.55 -11.03 4.48
C GLN A 180 19.24 -10.20 3.38
N SER A 181 19.67 -8.97 3.67
CA SER A 181 20.19 -8.05 2.64
C SER A 181 19.29 -8.02 1.40
N ALA A 182 17.98 -7.99 1.63
CA ALA A 182 16.96 -8.08 0.57
C ALA A 182 16.61 -6.72 -0.05
N LEU A 183 17.13 -5.63 0.51
CA LEU A 183 16.86 -4.24 0.09
C LEU A 183 18.10 -3.64 -0.55
N ASP A 184 17.95 -3.00 -1.72
CA ASP A 184 19.00 -2.25 -2.41
C ASP A 184 18.81 -0.73 -2.33
N GLY A 185 17.71 -0.27 -1.76
CA GLY A 185 17.32 1.14 -1.64
C GLY A 185 16.32 1.60 -2.70
N THR A 186 16.07 0.78 -3.71
CA THR A 186 15.09 1.04 -4.78
C THR A 186 14.07 -0.10 -4.87
N THR A 187 14.54 -1.35 -4.78
CA THR A 187 13.71 -2.54 -4.88
C THR A 187 13.90 -3.48 -3.68
N VAL A 188 13.05 -4.50 -3.62
CA VAL A 188 13.16 -5.60 -2.66
C VAL A 188 13.26 -6.93 -3.39
N ASN A 189 14.29 -7.71 -3.08
CA ASN A 189 14.34 -9.10 -3.48
C ASN A 189 13.32 -9.90 -2.64
N GLN A 190 12.15 -10.18 -3.23
CA GLN A 190 11.05 -10.82 -2.53
C GLN A 190 11.43 -12.21 -2.01
N LYS A 191 12.20 -13.01 -2.76
CA LYS A 191 12.66 -14.34 -2.33
C LYS A 191 13.42 -14.26 -1.02
N LYS A 192 14.49 -13.45 -0.99
CA LYS A 192 15.29 -13.23 0.22
C LYS A 192 14.45 -12.71 1.39
N CYS A 193 13.60 -11.71 1.13
CA CYS A 193 12.73 -11.15 2.16
C CYS A 193 11.77 -12.21 2.73
N ARG A 194 11.12 -12.99 1.88
CA ARG A 194 10.11 -13.99 2.26
C ARG A 194 10.71 -15.22 2.96
N GLU A 195 11.99 -15.51 2.77
CA GLU A 195 12.70 -16.54 3.55
C GLU A 195 12.71 -16.25 5.05
N LYS A 196 12.70 -14.96 5.43
CA LYS A 196 12.69 -14.54 6.83
C LYS A 196 11.34 -14.03 7.31
N CYS A 197 10.59 -13.32 6.46
CA CYS A 197 9.38 -12.64 6.92
C CYS A 197 8.11 -13.52 6.87
N ALA A 198 8.15 -14.67 6.21
CA ALA A 198 7.01 -15.60 6.12
C ALA A 198 7.35 -16.90 6.86
N SER A 199 6.65 -17.16 7.96
CA SER A 199 6.85 -18.34 8.80
C SER A 199 5.53 -19.05 9.05
N VAL A 200 5.64 -20.36 9.34
CA VAL A 200 4.54 -21.17 9.85
C VAL A 200 4.78 -21.44 11.35
N THR A 201 3.77 -21.26 12.18
CA THR A 201 3.82 -21.63 13.60
C THR A 201 3.69 -23.15 13.77
N GLU A 202 4.06 -23.69 14.95
CA GLU A 202 3.89 -25.10 15.29
C GLU A 202 2.44 -25.59 15.08
N GLY A 203 1.46 -24.73 15.32
CA GLY A 203 0.03 -25.01 15.09
C GLY A 203 -0.42 -24.87 13.62
N GLY A 204 0.50 -24.65 12.67
CA GLY A 204 0.19 -24.53 11.24
C GLY A 204 -0.31 -23.14 10.79
N GLY A 205 -0.37 -22.15 11.72
CA GLY A 205 -0.76 -20.78 11.39
C GLY A 205 0.36 -20.00 10.71
N PHE A 206 0.00 -19.09 9.79
CA PHE A 206 0.95 -18.19 9.13
C PHE A 206 1.23 -16.95 10.00
N VAL A 207 2.50 -16.51 10.07
CA VAL A 207 2.89 -15.25 10.70
C VAL A 207 3.90 -14.47 9.85
N TYR A 208 3.77 -13.16 9.85
CA TYR A 208 4.81 -12.25 9.34
C TYR A 208 5.91 -12.11 10.40
N SER A 209 6.94 -12.93 10.32
CA SER A 209 7.98 -13.07 11.35
C SER A 209 9.07 -12.00 11.28
N CYS A 210 9.04 -11.09 10.31
CA CYS A 210 9.99 -9.99 10.19
C CYS A 210 9.33 -8.69 9.74
N ASN A 211 9.53 -7.63 10.52
CA ASN A 211 9.13 -6.25 10.19
C ASN A 211 10.28 -5.25 10.46
N ILE A 212 11.53 -5.73 10.52
CA ILE A 212 12.70 -4.95 10.97
C ILE A 212 12.88 -3.68 10.16
N CYS A 213 12.85 -3.73 8.82
CA CYS A 213 13.03 -2.57 7.97
C CYS A 213 11.96 -1.47 8.19
N ARG A 214 10.77 -1.86 8.65
CA ARG A 214 9.69 -0.95 9.06
C ARG A 214 9.97 -0.38 10.44
N LYS A 215 10.29 -1.23 11.43
CA LYS A 215 10.51 -0.87 12.83
C LYS A 215 11.69 0.08 13.02
N VAL A 216 12.83 -0.14 12.33
CA VAL A 216 14.04 0.68 12.49
C VAL A 216 14.01 2.01 11.75
N CYS A 217 13.03 2.20 10.85
CA CYS A 217 12.90 3.44 10.10
C CYS A 217 12.55 4.59 11.07
N PRO A 218 13.27 5.73 11.04
CA PRO A 218 12.94 6.88 11.89
C PRO A 218 11.47 7.32 11.74
N PHE A 219 10.91 7.18 10.55
CA PHE A 219 9.51 7.48 10.27
C PHE A 219 8.50 6.44 10.82
N SER A 220 8.94 5.37 11.45
CA SER A 220 8.02 4.43 12.11
C SER A 220 7.44 4.94 13.43
N LYS A 221 8.07 5.98 14.01
CA LYS A 221 7.79 6.50 15.35
C LYS A 221 7.05 7.85 15.33
N ILE A 222 6.70 8.37 14.17
CA ILE A 222 5.91 9.59 14.02
C ILE A 222 4.47 9.36 14.44
#